data_fb620439360e6abbafd9e754a5a07cb2
#
_entry.id   fb620439360e6abbafd9e754a5a07cb2
#
_cell.length_a   1.000
_cell.length_b   1.000
_cell.length_c   1.000
_cell.angle_alpha   90.00
_cell.angle_beta   90.00
_cell.angle_gamma   90.00
#
_symmetry.space_group_name_H-M   'P 1'
#
loop_
_entity.id
_entity.type
_entity.pdbx_description
1 polymer ?
#
loop_
_entity_poly.entity_id
_entity_poly.type
_entity_poly.pdbx_seq_one_letter_code
_entity_poly.pdbx_strand_id
1 'polypeptide(L)'
;MIDTLLRRFGYVKSSGQQRSGYSAAEVSRLTASLATEAQFINTTLRYQLRALRARSRQAAQNNPYVKRFVNMVVNNVCGPKPFRLEGKVAYGSGRLDSGANERIETAWESWGKKGNCEVTGQWAWGAVQRQLVRSLATDGELLLRKLKGPEYGPFAFQLQVIDIDRLPETKNATLSNGGAIHSGIEFDSVGRPVAYHVLKRKPASWQWNAYGTETERFPASEMVHIFVPDFAEQCRGVPWIYAALLNLVHLGAFEEAAVIAARIGASQMGIITSEDDGAALAQMQDPQKKGQPQISAEPGTFPVLPSGYKIES
;
A
#
# COMPACT_ATOMS: atom_id res chain seq x y z
N MET A 1 15.36 -58.83 15.94
CA MET A 1 16.61 -58.54 16.66
C MET A 1 16.96 -57.05 16.65
N ILE A 2 16.88 -56.32 15.53
CA ILE A 2 17.15 -54.89 15.45
C ILE A 2 16.11 -54.03 16.19
N ASP A 3 14.82 -54.36 16.16
CA ASP A 3 13.76 -53.64 16.89
C ASP A 3 13.88 -53.70 18.41
N THR A 4 14.45 -54.80 18.93
CA THR A 4 14.68 -54.97 20.39
C THR A 4 15.86 -54.13 20.87
N LEU A 5 16.88 -53.96 20.02
CA LEU A 5 18.03 -53.10 20.30
C LEU A 5 17.66 -51.61 20.25
N LEU A 6 16.86 -51.18 19.30
CA LEU A 6 16.42 -49.79 19.16
C LEU A 6 15.54 -49.35 20.37
N ARG A 7 14.67 -50.22 20.88
CA ARG A 7 13.89 -49.94 22.09
C ARG A 7 14.75 -49.73 23.33
N ARG A 8 15.90 -50.42 23.43
CA ARG A 8 16.84 -50.29 24.54
C ARG A 8 17.58 -48.94 24.56
N PHE A 9 17.63 -48.24 23.42
CA PHE A 9 18.19 -46.90 23.28
C PHE A 9 17.10 -45.79 23.22
N GLY A 10 15.87 -46.10 23.64
CA GLY A 10 14.80 -45.11 23.68
C GLY A 10 14.18 -44.74 22.30
N TYR A 11 14.55 -45.43 21.23
CA TYR A 11 13.92 -45.28 19.94
C TYR A 11 12.64 -46.08 19.86
N VAL A 12 11.52 -45.43 19.99
CA VAL A 12 10.21 -45.99 19.66
C VAL A 12 10.01 -45.83 18.17
N LYS A 13 9.90 -46.97 17.46
CA LYS A 13 9.42 -46.92 16.06
C LYS A 13 8.05 -46.28 16.10
N SER A 14 7.92 -45.05 15.59
CA SER A 14 6.62 -44.46 15.41
C SER A 14 5.86 -45.39 14.50
N SER A 15 4.80 -46.00 15.01
CA SER A 15 3.82 -46.70 14.17
C SER A 15 3.39 -45.65 13.13
N GLY A 16 3.76 -45.85 11.88
CA GLY A 16 3.36 -44.98 10.80
C GLY A 16 1.85 -45.03 10.70
N GLN A 17 1.18 -44.24 11.53
CA GLN A 17 -0.21 -43.93 11.32
C GLN A 17 -0.25 -43.27 9.95
N GLN A 18 -0.81 -43.99 9.01
CA GLN A 18 -1.06 -43.46 7.66
C GLN A 18 -1.88 -42.18 7.86
N ARG A 19 -1.21 -41.01 7.72
CA ARG A 19 -1.86 -39.72 7.87
C ARG A 19 -2.87 -39.61 6.76
N SER A 20 -4.12 -39.90 7.05
CA SER A 20 -5.24 -39.69 6.15
C SER A 20 -5.73 -38.26 6.34
N GLY A 21 -5.21 -37.32 5.55
CA GLY A 21 -5.60 -35.93 5.64
C GLY A 21 -4.57 -34.99 5.02
N TYR A 22 -4.95 -33.72 4.93
CA TYR A 22 -4.05 -32.67 4.45
C TYR A 22 -3.08 -32.28 5.56
N SER A 23 -1.79 -32.47 5.37
CA SER A 23 -0.75 -32.13 6.34
C SER A 23 -0.74 -30.65 6.76
N ALA A 24 -1.20 -29.75 5.88
CA ALA A 24 -1.33 -28.33 6.17
C ALA A 24 -2.48 -28.02 7.17
N ALA A 25 -3.44 -28.93 7.37
CA ALA A 25 -4.52 -28.77 8.33
C ALA A 25 -4.16 -29.30 9.74
N GLU A 26 -3.04 -30.01 9.85
CA GLU A 26 -2.58 -30.52 11.15
C GLU A 26 -1.93 -29.39 11.97
N VAL A 27 -2.31 -29.29 13.26
CA VAL A 27 -1.68 -28.35 14.18
C VAL A 27 -0.31 -28.88 14.59
N SER A 28 0.73 -28.17 14.20
CA SER A 28 2.13 -28.47 14.51
C SER A 28 2.85 -27.17 14.91
N ARG A 29 4.09 -27.26 15.35
CA ARG A 29 4.91 -26.06 15.62
C ARG A 29 5.05 -25.15 14.40
N LEU A 30 5.04 -25.70 13.18
CA LEU A 30 5.15 -24.95 11.94
C LEU A 30 3.82 -24.32 11.52
N THR A 31 2.69 -24.93 11.87
CA THR A 31 1.34 -24.47 11.48
C THR A 31 0.59 -23.76 12.60
N ALA A 32 1.17 -23.68 13.82
CA ALA A 32 0.52 -23.10 15.00
C ALA A 32 0.08 -21.62 14.81
N SER A 33 0.74 -20.88 13.92
CA SER A 33 0.38 -19.49 13.59
C SER A 33 -0.64 -19.36 12.47
N LEU A 34 -1.01 -20.45 11.81
CA LEU A 34 -1.98 -20.45 10.72
C LEU A 34 -3.40 -20.54 11.28
N ALA A 35 -4.33 -19.86 10.61
CA ALA A 35 -5.75 -19.90 11.01
C ALA A 35 -6.33 -21.30 10.81
N THR A 36 -7.07 -21.80 11.82
CA THR A 36 -7.76 -23.08 11.80
C THR A 36 -9.27 -22.95 11.61
N GLU A 37 -9.79 -21.72 11.73
CA GLU A 37 -11.22 -21.42 11.62
C GLU A 37 -11.51 -20.57 10.38
N ALA A 38 -12.74 -20.64 9.91
CA ALA A 38 -13.20 -19.82 8.81
C ALA A 38 -13.14 -18.33 9.18
N GLN A 39 -12.45 -17.55 8.35
CA GLN A 39 -12.36 -16.11 8.52
C GLN A 39 -13.28 -15.40 7.52
N PHE A 40 -14.20 -14.61 8.04
CA PHE A 40 -15.06 -13.78 7.21
C PHE A 40 -14.30 -12.51 6.82
N ILE A 41 -13.99 -12.37 5.54
CA ILE A 41 -13.17 -11.27 5.02
C ILE A 41 -13.70 -9.89 5.43
N ASN A 42 -15.01 -9.66 5.35
CA ASN A 42 -15.61 -8.37 5.70
C ASN A 42 -15.46 -8.02 7.19
N THR A 43 -15.45 -9.04 8.07
CA THR A 43 -15.18 -8.84 9.51
C THR A 43 -13.73 -8.44 9.73
N THR A 44 -12.79 -9.10 9.06
CA THR A 44 -11.36 -8.76 9.13
C THR A 44 -11.12 -7.34 8.60
N LEU A 45 -11.68 -7.00 7.44
CA LEU A 45 -11.53 -5.68 6.84
C LEU A 45 -12.11 -4.56 7.72
N ARG A 46 -13.22 -4.79 8.38
CA ARG A 46 -13.82 -3.82 9.30
C ARG A 46 -12.83 -3.30 10.35
N TYR A 47 -11.94 -4.15 10.85
CA TYR A 47 -10.99 -3.78 11.90
C TYR A 47 -9.60 -3.38 11.38
N GLN A 48 -9.20 -3.91 10.23
CA GLN A 48 -7.82 -3.79 9.76
C GLN A 48 -7.65 -2.84 8.58
N LEU A 49 -8.69 -2.60 7.77
CA LEU A 49 -8.59 -1.88 6.50
C LEU A 49 -8.02 -0.46 6.68
N ARG A 50 -8.48 0.27 7.70
CA ARG A 50 -7.97 1.62 7.99
C ARG A 50 -6.46 1.64 8.25
N ALA A 51 -5.97 0.68 9.04
CA ALA A 51 -4.54 0.57 9.32
C ALA A 51 -3.74 0.16 8.08
N LEU A 52 -4.27 -0.76 7.27
CA LEU A 52 -3.66 -1.18 6.01
C LEU A 52 -3.52 0.00 5.04
N ARG A 53 -4.58 0.80 4.84
CA ARG A 53 -4.53 2.00 4.00
C ARG A 53 -3.53 3.04 4.51
N ALA A 54 -3.55 3.34 5.81
CA ALA A 54 -2.63 4.30 6.40
C ALA A 54 -1.17 3.89 6.16
N ARG A 55 -0.83 2.63 6.41
CA ARG A 55 0.51 2.07 6.17
C ARG A 55 0.88 2.05 4.70
N SER A 56 -0.06 1.69 3.82
CA SER A 56 0.14 1.71 2.37
C SER A 56 0.41 3.13 1.85
N ARG A 57 -0.35 4.13 2.29
CA ARG A 57 -0.13 5.54 1.94
C ARG A 57 1.22 6.03 2.44
N GLN A 58 1.58 5.71 3.69
CA GLN A 58 2.90 6.03 4.24
C GLN A 58 4.03 5.39 3.43
N ALA A 59 3.90 4.13 3.07
CA ALA A 59 4.89 3.44 2.24
C ALA A 59 4.98 4.04 0.84
N ALA A 60 3.85 4.41 0.21
CA ALA A 60 3.84 5.07 -1.10
C ALA A 60 4.51 6.46 -1.08
N GLN A 61 4.54 7.14 0.08
CA GLN A 61 5.22 8.41 0.26
C GLN A 61 6.73 8.24 0.49
N ASN A 62 7.13 7.30 1.34
CA ASN A 62 8.47 7.23 1.92
C ASN A 62 9.34 6.08 1.38
N ASN A 63 8.73 5.02 0.83
CA ASN A 63 9.46 3.86 0.33
C ASN A 63 9.62 3.96 -1.20
N PRO A 64 10.86 3.99 -1.74
CA PRO A 64 11.10 4.15 -3.17
C PRO A 64 10.57 2.99 -4.01
N TYR A 65 10.60 1.77 -3.49
CA TYR A 65 10.10 0.58 -4.18
C TYR A 65 8.58 0.65 -4.36
N VAL A 66 7.86 1.02 -3.29
CA VAL A 66 6.40 1.21 -3.35
C VAL A 66 6.01 2.35 -4.28
N LYS A 67 6.71 3.47 -4.21
CA LYS A 67 6.48 4.61 -5.10
C LYS A 67 6.68 4.23 -6.57
N ARG A 68 7.74 3.46 -6.85
CA ARG A 68 8.01 2.93 -8.20
C ARG A 68 6.90 1.97 -8.65
N PHE A 69 6.46 1.06 -7.79
CA PHE A 69 5.36 0.14 -8.07
C PHE A 69 4.08 0.89 -8.43
N VAL A 70 3.64 1.83 -7.60
CA VAL A 70 2.43 2.64 -7.85
C VAL A 70 2.54 3.42 -9.17
N ASN A 71 3.69 4.02 -9.45
CA ASN A 71 3.91 4.74 -10.71
C ASN A 71 3.89 3.77 -11.92
N MET A 72 4.45 2.58 -11.78
CA MET A 72 4.40 1.54 -12.81
C MET A 72 2.96 1.11 -13.11
N VAL A 73 2.14 0.87 -12.08
CA VAL A 73 0.71 0.56 -12.23
C VAL A 73 0.01 1.68 -12.99
N VAL A 74 0.17 2.93 -12.56
CA VAL A 74 -0.45 4.09 -13.23
C VAL A 74 -0.02 4.20 -14.69
N ASN A 75 1.27 4.02 -14.98
CA ASN A 75 1.78 4.14 -16.34
C ASN A 75 1.35 3.00 -17.26
N ASN A 76 1.26 1.77 -16.72
CA ASN A 76 0.83 0.63 -17.52
C ASN A 76 -0.68 0.61 -17.75
N VAL A 77 -1.48 1.05 -16.78
CA VAL A 77 -2.94 1.08 -16.90
C VAL A 77 -3.42 2.27 -17.73
N CYS A 78 -2.97 3.50 -17.39
CA CYS A 78 -3.41 4.70 -18.09
C CYS A 78 -2.63 4.97 -19.38
N GLY A 79 -1.37 4.52 -19.45
CA GLY A 79 -0.49 4.81 -20.59
C GLY A 79 -0.14 6.31 -20.72
N PRO A 80 0.46 6.71 -21.84
CA PRO A 80 0.81 8.11 -22.12
C PRO A 80 -0.41 8.98 -22.48
N LYS A 81 -1.50 8.36 -22.95
CA LYS A 81 -2.74 9.04 -23.34
C LYS A 81 -3.90 8.55 -22.46
N PRO A 82 -4.87 9.43 -22.13
CA PRO A 82 -6.07 9.00 -21.41
C PRO A 82 -6.86 7.97 -22.23
N PHE A 83 -7.71 7.20 -21.53
CA PHE A 83 -8.62 6.27 -22.19
C PHE A 83 -9.50 7.04 -23.18
N ARG A 84 -9.54 6.57 -24.41
CA ARG A 84 -10.37 7.13 -25.47
C ARG A 84 -11.72 6.45 -25.48
N LEU A 85 -12.74 7.21 -25.84
CA LEU A 85 -14.02 6.65 -26.25
C LEU A 85 -13.99 6.42 -27.75
N GLU A 86 -14.35 5.24 -28.19
CA GLU A 86 -14.53 4.88 -29.59
C GLU A 86 -16.02 4.62 -29.84
N GLY A 87 -16.65 5.48 -30.60
CA GLY A 87 -18.06 5.38 -30.96
C GLY A 87 -18.28 4.22 -31.93
N LYS A 88 -19.29 3.37 -31.67
CA LYS A 88 -19.66 2.25 -32.54
C LYS A 88 -21.16 2.26 -32.88
N VAL A 89 -21.71 3.45 -33.08
CA VAL A 89 -23.07 3.61 -33.55
C VAL A 89 -23.15 3.16 -35.00
N ALA A 90 -24.11 2.32 -35.32
CA ALA A 90 -24.33 1.80 -36.67
C ALA A 90 -25.77 1.99 -37.13
N TYR A 91 -25.96 2.13 -38.41
CA TYR A 91 -27.28 2.07 -39.04
C TYR A 91 -27.86 0.64 -38.95
N GLY A 92 -29.16 0.49 -39.17
CA GLY A 92 -29.82 -0.83 -39.19
C GLY A 92 -29.26 -1.81 -40.23
N SER A 93 -28.50 -1.32 -41.23
CA SER A 93 -27.73 -2.11 -42.19
C SER A 93 -26.40 -2.67 -41.65
N GLY A 94 -26.02 -2.36 -40.43
CA GLY A 94 -24.72 -2.74 -39.83
C GLY A 94 -23.56 -1.81 -40.21
N ARG A 95 -23.75 -0.85 -41.10
CA ARG A 95 -22.72 0.14 -41.47
C ARG A 95 -22.59 1.16 -40.35
N LEU A 96 -21.34 1.50 -39.95
CA LEU A 96 -21.07 2.50 -38.95
C LEU A 96 -21.54 3.91 -39.38
N ASP A 97 -22.20 4.61 -38.47
CA ASP A 97 -22.53 6.04 -38.63
C ASP A 97 -21.34 6.90 -38.19
N SER A 98 -20.49 7.24 -39.13
CA SER A 98 -19.28 8.02 -38.85
C SER A 98 -19.61 9.42 -38.30
N GLY A 99 -20.69 10.07 -38.73
CA GLY A 99 -21.07 11.39 -38.25
C GLY A 99 -21.62 11.38 -36.82
N ALA A 100 -22.36 10.32 -36.43
CA ALA A 100 -22.81 10.16 -35.05
C ALA A 100 -21.63 9.84 -34.12
N ASN A 101 -20.74 8.94 -34.57
CA ASN A 101 -19.57 8.55 -33.80
C ASN A 101 -18.61 9.73 -33.56
N GLU A 102 -18.30 10.54 -34.59
CA GLU A 102 -17.47 11.73 -34.48
C GLU A 102 -18.07 12.76 -33.50
N ARG A 103 -19.37 12.98 -33.51
CA ARG A 103 -20.03 13.89 -32.57
C ARG A 103 -19.92 13.39 -31.12
N ILE A 104 -20.09 12.09 -30.89
CA ILE A 104 -19.97 11.47 -29.56
C ILE A 104 -18.52 11.60 -29.05
N GLU A 105 -17.54 11.29 -29.90
CA GLU A 105 -16.13 11.35 -29.54
C GLU A 105 -15.67 12.78 -29.28
N THR A 106 -16.09 13.75 -30.10
CA THR A 106 -15.82 15.17 -29.89
C THR A 106 -16.44 15.70 -28.61
N ALA A 107 -17.69 15.30 -28.30
CA ALA A 107 -18.34 15.65 -27.05
C ALA A 107 -17.60 15.07 -25.84
N TRP A 108 -17.16 13.82 -25.93
CA TRP A 108 -16.35 13.17 -24.90
C TRP A 108 -15.01 13.88 -24.67
N GLU A 109 -14.29 14.21 -25.73
CA GLU A 109 -13.04 14.95 -25.62
C GLU A 109 -13.24 16.34 -25.02
N SER A 110 -14.33 17.03 -25.38
CA SER A 110 -14.70 18.32 -24.83
C SER A 110 -15.09 18.23 -23.35
N TRP A 111 -15.85 17.20 -22.97
CA TRP A 111 -16.15 16.92 -21.57
C TRP A 111 -14.88 16.60 -20.77
N GLY A 112 -13.92 15.88 -21.34
CA GLY A 112 -12.67 15.51 -20.69
C GLY A 112 -11.70 16.66 -20.43
N LYS A 113 -11.97 17.87 -20.93
CA LYS A 113 -11.13 19.05 -20.68
C LYS A 113 -11.22 19.50 -19.22
N LYS A 114 -10.15 20.16 -18.77
CA LYS A 114 -10.10 20.82 -17.47
C LYS A 114 -11.30 21.76 -17.27
N GLY A 115 -11.95 21.66 -16.13
CA GLY A 115 -13.13 22.44 -15.78
C GLY A 115 -14.47 21.77 -16.10
N ASN A 116 -14.50 20.74 -16.95
CA ASN A 116 -15.74 20.11 -17.39
C ASN A 116 -16.03 18.75 -16.74
N CYS A 117 -15.00 17.92 -16.55
CA CYS A 117 -15.20 16.52 -16.19
C CYS A 117 -15.35 16.27 -14.67
N GLU A 118 -14.80 17.15 -13.84
CA GLU A 118 -14.82 16.96 -12.39
C GLU A 118 -15.16 18.27 -11.65
N VAL A 119 -15.75 18.12 -10.47
CA VAL A 119 -16.41 19.19 -9.72
C VAL A 119 -15.47 20.29 -9.23
N THR A 120 -14.19 20.00 -9.01
CA THR A 120 -13.23 21.03 -8.55
C THR A 120 -12.72 21.91 -9.68
N GLY A 121 -12.92 21.48 -10.92
CA GLY A 121 -12.46 22.19 -12.11
C GLY A 121 -10.94 22.26 -12.28
N GLN A 122 -10.18 21.53 -11.46
CA GLN A 122 -8.71 21.61 -11.46
C GLN A 122 -8.05 20.64 -12.44
N TRP A 123 -8.72 19.53 -12.76
CA TRP A 123 -8.13 18.40 -13.46
C TRP A 123 -8.83 18.13 -14.80
N ALA A 124 -8.06 17.72 -15.78
CA ALA A 124 -8.58 17.10 -16.99
C ALA A 124 -8.80 15.61 -16.77
N TRP A 125 -9.65 14.97 -17.57
CA TRP A 125 -10.03 13.57 -17.42
C TRP A 125 -8.83 12.60 -17.34
N GLY A 126 -7.80 12.83 -18.13
CA GLY A 126 -6.59 12.00 -18.07
C GLY A 126 -5.84 12.09 -16.72
N ALA A 127 -5.85 13.25 -16.06
CA ALA A 127 -5.28 13.39 -14.73
C ALA A 127 -6.16 12.73 -13.67
N VAL A 128 -7.49 12.83 -13.81
CA VAL A 128 -8.45 12.13 -12.94
C VAL A 128 -8.25 10.61 -13.04
N GLN A 129 -8.15 10.05 -14.24
CA GLN A 129 -7.89 8.62 -14.45
C GLN A 129 -6.61 8.16 -13.74
N ARG A 130 -5.51 8.90 -13.89
CA ARG A 130 -4.24 8.59 -13.20
C ARG A 130 -4.38 8.63 -11.68
N GLN A 131 -5.14 9.60 -11.17
CA GLN A 131 -5.43 9.71 -9.74
C GLN A 131 -6.25 8.51 -9.25
N LEU A 132 -7.26 8.09 -9.99
CA LEU A 132 -8.11 6.94 -9.66
C LEU A 132 -7.32 5.63 -9.63
N VAL A 133 -6.49 5.39 -10.65
CA VAL A 133 -5.63 4.19 -10.69
C VAL A 133 -4.61 4.21 -9.56
N ARG A 134 -4.08 5.38 -9.21
CA ARG A 134 -3.19 5.54 -8.06
C ARG A 134 -3.90 5.16 -6.76
N SER A 135 -5.12 5.66 -6.54
CA SER A 135 -5.93 5.30 -5.37
C SER A 135 -6.23 3.82 -5.32
N LEU A 136 -6.55 3.20 -6.46
CA LEU A 136 -6.78 1.76 -6.53
C LEU A 136 -5.55 0.94 -6.08
N ALA A 137 -4.34 1.32 -6.52
CA ALA A 137 -3.12 0.64 -6.12
C ALA A 137 -2.74 0.90 -4.65
N THR A 138 -2.91 2.15 -4.18
CA THR A 138 -2.46 2.59 -2.85
C THR A 138 -3.48 2.28 -1.77
N ASP A 139 -4.78 2.51 -2.04
CA ASP A 139 -5.87 2.37 -1.08
C ASP A 139 -6.66 1.07 -1.26
N GLY A 140 -6.50 0.39 -2.40
CA GLY A 140 -7.20 -0.83 -2.78
C GLY A 140 -8.56 -0.59 -3.43
N GLU A 141 -9.08 0.62 -3.34
CA GLU A 141 -10.41 0.97 -3.82
C GLU A 141 -10.49 2.45 -4.20
N LEU A 142 -11.48 2.80 -5.00
CA LEU A 142 -11.79 4.18 -5.36
C LEU A 142 -13.27 4.45 -5.30
N LEU A 143 -13.65 5.71 -5.00
CA LEU A 143 -15.02 6.13 -4.87
C LEU A 143 -15.27 7.42 -5.65
N LEU A 144 -16.27 7.38 -6.52
CA LEU A 144 -16.72 8.52 -7.31
C LEU A 144 -18.21 8.73 -7.09
N ARG A 145 -18.64 9.97 -7.17
CA ARG A 145 -20.07 10.33 -7.30
C ARG A 145 -20.33 10.99 -8.64
N LYS A 146 -21.39 10.56 -9.30
CA LYS A 146 -21.93 11.14 -10.52
C LYS A 146 -22.85 12.30 -10.13
N LEU A 147 -22.50 13.50 -10.55
CA LEU A 147 -23.28 14.72 -10.34
C LEU A 147 -23.99 15.06 -11.65
N LYS A 148 -25.30 15.24 -11.57
CA LYS A 148 -26.15 15.54 -12.73
C LYS A 148 -26.98 16.77 -12.44
N GLY A 149 -27.06 17.68 -13.38
CA GLY A 149 -27.84 18.90 -13.29
C GLY A 149 -27.19 20.06 -14.05
N PRO A 150 -27.95 21.10 -14.38
CA PRO A 150 -27.44 22.24 -15.13
C PRO A 150 -26.30 23.01 -14.42
N GLU A 151 -26.21 22.88 -13.09
CA GLU A 151 -25.16 23.47 -12.27
C GLU A 151 -23.79 22.78 -12.46
N TYR A 152 -23.75 21.59 -13.07
CA TYR A 152 -22.52 20.81 -13.27
C TYR A 152 -21.95 20.98 -14.67
N GLY A 153 -21.80 22.24 -15.09
CA GLY A 153 -21.11 22.63 -16.30
C GLY A 153 -21.92 22.42 -17.60
N PRO A 154 -21.30 22.63 -18.75
CA PRO A 154 -21.98 22.67 -20.05
C PRO A 154 -22.58 21.31 -20.49
N PHE A 155 -22.11 20.23 -19.88
CA PHE A 155 -22.61 18.88 -20.16
C PHE A 155 -23.64 18.40 -19.13
N ALA A 156 -24.02 19.24 -18.16
CA ALA A 156 -24.91 18.89 -17.05
C ALA A 156 -24.49 17.61 -16.33
N PHE A 157 -23.20 17.31 -16.34
CA PHE A 157 -22.61 16.09 -15.77
C PHE A 157 -21.15 16.30 -15.38
N GLN A 158 -20.84 16.07 -14.11
CA GLN A 158 -19.48 16.04 -13.57
C GLN A 158 -19.27 14.86 -12.64
N LEU A 159 -18.02 14.52 -12.40
CA LEU A 159 -17.62 13.53 -11.41
C LEU A 159 -17.04 14.22 -10.17
N GLN A 160 -17.38 13.70 -9.01
CA GLN A 160 -16.75 14.06 -7.76
C GLN A 160 -15.87 12.88 -7.32
N VAL A 161 -14.56 13.10 -7.25
CA VAL A 161 -13.63 12.15 -6.65
C VAL A 161 -13.76 12.26 -5.13
N ILE A 162 -14.03 11.15 -4.48
CA ILE A 162 -14.21 11.08 -3.02
C ILE A 162 -13.06 10.29 -2.42
N ASP A 163 -12.38 10.87 -1.42
CA ASP A 163 -11.39 10.13 -0.66
C ASP A 163 -12.07 8.95 0.04
N ILE A 164 -11.52 7.76 -0.13
CA ILE A 164 -12.11 6.52 0.36
C ILE A 164 -12.18 6.47 1.90
N ASP A 165 -11.37 7.23 2.61
CA ASP A 165 -11.49 7.39 4.06
C ASP A 165 -12.79 8.07 4.51
N ARG A 166 -13.53 8.67 3.57
CA ARG A 166 -14.89 9.16 3.83
C ARG A 166 -15.95 8.06 3.83
N LEU A 167 -15.61 6.84 3.42
CA LEU A 167 -16.49 5.68 3.52
C LEU A 167 -16.12 4.87 4.77
N PRO A 168 -16.79 5.13 5.93
CA PRO A 168 -16.34 4.65 7.23
C PRO A 168 -16.53 3.14 7.39
N GLU A 169 -15.48 2.42 7.72
CA GLU A 169 -15.50 0.99 8.03
C GLU A 169 -16.34 0.69 9.30
N THR A 170 -16.46 1.67 10.16
CA THR A 170 -17.16 1.54 11.45
C THR A 170 -18.68 1.64 11.33
N LYS A 171 -19.20 2.12 10.21
CA LYS A 171 -20.65 2.25 9.99
C LYS A 171 -21.24 0.89 9.60
N ASN A 172 -21.82 0.20 10.58
CA ASN A 172 -22.43 -1.12 10.41
C ASN A 172 -23.78 -1.14 11.14
N ALA A 173 -24.81 -1.70 10.51
CA ALA A 173 -26.13 -1.84 11.09
C ALA A 173 -26.94 -2.93 10.37
N THR A 174 -27.84 -3.58 11.07
CA THR A 174 -28.87 -4.42 10.47
C THR A 174 -30.11 -3.57 10.21
N LEU A 175 -30.72 -3.72 9.05
CA LEU A 175 -31.90 -2.97 8.64
C LEU A 175 -33.15 -3.80 8.79
N SER A 176 -34.31 -3.13 9.10
CA SER A 176 -35.58 -3.79 9.30
C SER A 176 -36.17 -4.45 8.05
N ASN A 177 -35.67 -4.06 6.86
CA ASN A 177 -36.09 -4.61 5.56
C ASN A 177 -35.29 -5.87 5.13
N GLY A 178 -34.53 -6.48 6.04
CA GLY A 178 -33.67 -7.64 5.76
C GLY A 178 -32.35 -7.31 5.10
N GLY A 179 -32.05 -6.04 4.85
CA GLY A 179 -30.78 -5.56 4.39
C GLY A 179 -29.80 -5.28 5.54
N ALA A 180 -28.58 -4.87 5.21
CA ALA A 180 -27.57 -4.50 6.20
C ALA A 180 -26.66 -3.40 5.69
N ILE A 181 -26.07 -2.64 6.62
CA ILE A 181 -24.97 -1.72 6.33
C ILE A 181 -23.69 -2.41 6.76
N HIS A 182 -22.77 -2.62 5.84
CA HIS A 182 -21.44 -3.13 6.09
C HIS A 182 -20.38 -2.11 5.64
N SER A 183 -19.56 -1.66 6.57
CA SER A 183 -18.44 -0.74 6.30
C SER A 183 -18.85 0.49 5.47
N GLY A 184 -20.00 1.09 5.81
CA GLY A 184 -20.53 2.29 5.15
C GLY A 184 -21.33 2.04 3.88
N ILE A 185 -21.46 0.80 3.41
CA ILE A 185 -22.23 0.42 2.24
C ILE A 185 -23.53 -0.27 2.70
N GLU A 186 -24.65 0.21 2.21
CA GLU A 186 -25.96 -0.36 2.47
C GLU A 186 -26.30 -1.39 1.38
N PHE A 187 -26.61 -2.60 1.81
CA PHE A 187 -26.97 -3.72 0.95
C PHE A 187 -28.43 -4.11 1.17
N ASP A 188 -29.06 -4.57 0.12
CA ASP A 188 -30.37 -5.22 0.21
C ASP A 188 -30.27 -6.66 0.75
N SER A 189 -31.38 -7.35 0.86
CA SER A 189 -31.45 -8.75 1.33
C SER A 189 -30.76 -9.76 0.43
N VAL A 190 -30.41 -9.39 -0.81
CA VAL A 190 -29.68 -10.24 -1.79
C VAL A 190 -28.21 -9.83 -1.93
N GLY A 191 -27.73 -8.86 -1.14
CA GLY A 191 -26.33 -8.41 -1.16
C GLY A 191 -26.00 -7.40 -2.26
N ARG A 192 -27.00 -6.71 -2.85
CA ARG A 192 -26.75 -5.64 -3.82
C ARG A 192 -26.55 -4.32 -3.09
N PRO A 193 -25.57 -3.49 -3.46
CA PRO A 193 -25.40 -2.16 -2.88
C PRO A 193 -26.57 -1.25 -3.29
N VAL A 194 -27.25 -0.68 -2.30
CA VAL A 194 -28.40 0.23 -2.44
C VAL A 194 -28.01 1.67 -2.21
N ALA A 195 -27.11 1.91 -1.24
CA ALA A 195 -26.64 3.25 -0.91
C ALA A 195 -25.23 3.22 -0.27
N TYR A 196 -24.61 4.39 -0.21
CA TYR A 196 -23.32 4.63 0.41
C TYR A 196 -23.45 5.73 1.47
N HIS A 197 -22.94 5.49 2.66
CA HIS A 197 -22.90 6.43 3.77
C HIS A 197 -21.55 7.11 3.83
N VAL A 198 -21.46 8.32 3.30
CA VAL A 198 -20.19 9.05 3.15
C VAL A 198 -20.07 10.12 4.22
N LEU A 199 -18.94 10.19 4.92
CA LEU A 199 -18.69 11.22 5.93
C LEU A 199 -18.75 12.62 5.33
N LYS A 200 -19.43 13.54 6.02
CA LYS A 200 -19.48 14.94 5.65
C LYS A 200 -18.12 15.60 5.86
N ARG A 201 -17.72 16.44 4.91
CA ARG A 201 -16.51 17.27 5.05
C ARG A 201 -16.77 18.40 6.06
N LYS A 202 -15.76 18.76 6.84
CA LYS A 202 -15.77 19.95 7.71
C LYS A 202 -15.01 21.10 7.05
N PRO A 203 -15.62 21.91 6.21
CA PRO A 203 -14.92 22.92 5.42
C PRO A 203 -14.34 24.07 6.28
N ALA A 204 -14.88 24.32 7.46
CA ALA A 204 -14.42 25.36 8.39
C ALA A 204 -13.24 24.92 9.30
N SER A 205 -12.78 23.68 9.18
CA SER A 205 -11.63 23.21 9.96
C SER A 205 -10.33 23.70 9.32
N TRP A 206 -9.40 24.18 10.13
CA TRP A 206 -8.02 24.43 9.71
C TRP A 206 -7.33 23.16 9.16
N GLN A 207 -7.83 21.97 9.54
CA GLN A 207 -7.49 20.71 8.94
C GLN A 207 -8.38 20.49 7.72
N TRP A 208 -7.90 20.86 6.53
CA TRP A 208 -8.64 20.76 5.28
C TRP A 208 -9.30 19.37 5.05
N ASN A 209 -8.67 18.31 5.54
CA ASN A 209 -9.15 16.92 5.39
C ASN A 209 -9.85 16.38 6.64
N ALA A 210 -10.27 17.22 7.59
CA ALA A 210 -11.04 16.76 8.72
C ALA A 210 -12.47 16.39 8.29
N TYR A 211 -12.86 15.16 8.62
CA TYR A 211 -14.19 14.65 8.40
C TYR A 211 -14.98 14.67 9.72
N GLY A 212 -16.28 14.93 9.62
CA GLY A 212 -17.20 14.78 10.74
C GLY A 212 -17.44 13.31 11.06
N THR A 213 -18.21 13.07 12.10
CA THR A 213 -18.79 11.75 12.41
C THR A 213 -20.11 11.51 11.68
N GLU A 214 -20.72 12.58 11.18
CA GLU A 214 -21.99 12.52 10.44
C GLU A 214 -21.76 11.99 9.02
N THR A 215 -22.63 11.07 8.62
CA THR A 215 -22.67 10.54 7.27
C THR A 215 -23.85 11.10 6.50
N GLU A 216 -23.67 11.29 5.21
CA GLU A 216 -24.71 11.55 4.24
C GLU A 216 -24.93 10.29 3.41
N ARG A 217 -26.20 9.95 3.16
CA ARG A 217 -26.59 8.75 2.41
C ARG A 217 -26.78 9.10 0.95
N PHE A 218 -26.00 8.49 0.08
CA PHE A 218 -26.11 8.61 -1.38
C PHE A 218 -26.62 7.31 -1.98
N PRO A 219 -27.60 7.36 -2.92
CA PRO A 219 -28.06 6.16 -3.60
C PRO A 219 -26.95 5.54 -4.45
N ALA A 220 -26.89 4.22 -4.52
CA ALA A 220 -25.86 3.51 -5.29
C ALA A 220 -25.88 3.88 -6.79
N SER A 221 -27.02 4.31 -7.32
CA SER A 221 -27.15 4.77 -8.71
C SER A 221 -26.29 6.01 -9.02
N GLU A 222 -26.00 6.85 -8.01
CA GLU A 222 -25.12 8.02 -8.14
C GLU A 222 -23.64 7.68 -7.90
N MET A 223 -23.36 6.53 -7.30
CA MET A 223 -22.00 6.17 -6.86
C MET A 223 -21.34 5.23 -7.86
N VAL A 224 -20.00 5.32 -7.93
CA VAL A 224 -19.13 4.38 -8.61
C VAL A 224 -18.06 3.98 -7.61
N HIS A 225 -18.14 2.76 -7.14
CA HIS A 225 -17.17 2.17 -6.22
C HIS A 225 -16.45 1.03 -6.94
N ILE A 226 -15.15 1.14 -7.10
CA ILE A 226 -14.34 0.17 -7.84
C ILE A 226 -13.23 -0.34 -6.94
N PHE A 227 -13.10 -1.67 -6.87
CA PHE A 227 -12.01 -2.39 -6.23
C PHE A 227 -11.85 -3.76 -6.86
N VAL A 228 -10.75 -4.42 -6.60
CA VAL A 228 -10.50 -5.80 -7.03
C VAL A 228 -10.74 -6.70 -5.81
N PRO A 229 -11.76 -7.56 -5.83
CA PRO A 229 -12.01 -8.49 -4.73
C PRO A 229 -11.03 -9.65 -4.77
N ASP A 230 -10.43 -10.00 -3.63
CA ASP A 230 -9.63 -11.20 -3.44
C ASP A 230 -10.50 -12.42 -3.06
N PHE A 231 -11.68 -12.15 -2.48
CA PHE A 231 -12.60 -13.17 -1.97
C PHE A 231 -14.03 -12.90 -2.42
N ALA A 232 -14.82 -13.96 -2.54
CA ALA A 232 -16.26 -13.83 -2.78
C ALA A 232 -16.93 -13.03 -1.65
N GLU A 233 -17.96 -12.27 -2.00
CA GLU A 233 -18.73 -11.43 -1.07
C GLU A 233 -17.92 -10.31 -0.38
N GLN A 234 -16.69 -10.07 -0.78
CA GLN A 234 -15.88 -8.96 -0.29
C GLN A 234 -16.52 -7.62 -0.70
N CYS A 235 -16.79 -6.75 0.27
CA CYS A 235 -17.45 -5.46 0.02
C CYS A 235 -16.52 -4.25 -0.05
N ARG A 236 -15.24 -4.39 0.34
CA ARG A 236 -14.23 -3.33 0.35
C ARG A 236 -12.93 -3.80 -0.26
N GLY A 237 -12.22 -2.92 -0.93
CA GLY A 237 -10.91 -3.20 -1.52
C GLY A 237 -9.76 -3.16 -0.51
N VAL A 238 -8.65 -3.83 -0.85
CA VAL A 238 -7.43 -3.89 -0.04
C VAL A 238 -6.26 -3.29 -0.82
N PRO A 239 -5.40 -2.47 -0.20
CA PRO A 239 -4.19 -1.95 -0.85
C PRO A 239 -3.37 -3.05 -1.50
N TRP A 240 -2.96 -2.91 -2.75
CA TRP A 240 -2.29 -4.00 -3.49
C TRP A 240 -0.93 -4.41 -2.93
N ILE A 241 -0.33 -3.54 -2.12
CA ILE A 241 0.99 -3.80 -1.51
C ILE A 241 0.90 -4.45 -0.12
N TYR A 242 -0.31 -4.75 0.39
CA TYR A 242 -0.50 -5.19 1.78
C TYR A 242 0.37 -6.40 2.15
N ALA A 243 0.48 -7.38 1.27
CA ALA A 243 1.25 -8.60 1.51
C ALA A 243 2.77 -8.36 1.55
N ALA A 244 3.26 -7.31 0.86
CA ALA A 244 4.68 -6.98 0.81
C ALA A 244 5.13 -5.98 1.90
N LEU A 245 4.20 -5.33 2.60
CA LEU A 245 4.53 -4.22 3.51
C LEU A 245 5.55 -4.59 4.59
N LEU A 246 5.38 -5.72 5.25
CA LEU A 246 6.32 -6.17 6.30
C LEU A 246 7.71 -6.48 5.72
N ASN A 247 7.76 -7.16 4.58
CA ASN A 247 9.03 -7.46 3.92
C ASN A 247 9.76 -6.19 3.48
N LEU A 248 9.03 -5.18 3.02
CA LEU A 248 9.61 -3.88 2.64
C LEU A 248 10.15 -3.11 3.85
N VAL A 249 9.53 -3.23 5.02
CA VAL A 249 10.06 -2.66 6.27
C VAL A 249 11.37 -3.36 6.64
N HIS A 250 11.42 -4.69 6.61
CA HIS A 250 12.63 -5.45 6.90
C HIS A 250 13.74 -5.18 5.88
N LEU A 251 13.41 -5.06 4.59
CA LEU A 251 14.37 -4.71 3.56
C LEU A 251 14.98 -3.32 3.82
N GLY A 252 14.18 -2.32 4.15
CA GLY A 252 14.68 -0.99 4.48
C GLY A 252 15.61 -0.99 5.70
N ALA A 253 15.27 -1.72 6.75
CA ALA A 253 16.12 -1.87 7.92
C ALA A 253 17.45 -2.59 7.60
N PHE A 254 17.39 -3.61 6.72
CA PHE A 254 18.59 -4.29 6.24
C PHE A 254 19.49 -3.37 5.42
N GLU A 255 18.92 -2.61 4.47
CA GLU A 255 19.67 -1.66 3.65
C GLU A 255 20.35 -0.60 4.53
N GLU A 256 19.65 -0.06 5.54
CA GLU A 256 20.21 0.89 6.49
C GLU A 256 21.38 0.28 7.27
N ALA A 257 21.20 -0.92 7.83
CA ALA A 257 22.24 -1.63 8.54
C ALA A 257 23.47 -1.93 7.66
N ALA A 258 23.25 -2.33 6.40
CA ALA A 258 24.33 -2.60 5.45
C ALA A 258 25.11 -1.32 5.11
N VAL A 259 24.45 -0.19 4.93
CA VAL A 259 25.11 1.11 4.69
C VAL A 259 25.93 1.54 5.92
N ILE A 260 25.36 1.37 7.13
CA ILE A 260 26.09 1.68 8.38
C ILE A 260 27.33 0.78 8.51
N ALA A 261 27.17 -0.54 8.29
CA ALA A 261 28.29 -1.48 8.35
C ALA A 261 29.40 -1.13 7.32
N ALA A 262 28.99 -0.77 6.09
CA ALA A 262 29.92 -0.33 5.06
C ALA A 262 30.66 0.97 5.44
N ARG A 263 29.97 1.93 6.06
CA ARG A 263 30.58 3.17 6.56
C ARG A 263 31.56 2.89 7.69
N ILE A 264 31.18 2.03 8.64
CA ILE A 264 32.06 1.62 9.74
C ILE A 264 33.29 0.89 9.15
N GLY A 265 33.09 -0.06 8.25
CA GLY A 265 34.21 -0.77 7.57
C GLY A 265 35.13 0.15 6.79
N ALA A 266 34.59 1.18 6.12
CA ALA A 266 35.36 2.18 5.41
C ALA A 266 36.13 3.14 6.34
N SER A 267 35.61 3.32 7.58
CA SER A 267 36.27 4.17 8.61
C SER A 267 37.11 3.39 9.61
N GLN A 268 37.08 2.04 9.55
CA GLN A 268 37.95 1.22 10.39
C GLN A 268 39.42 1.40 9.96
N MET A 269 40.08 2.25 10.71
CA MET A 269 41.54 2.17 10.81
C MET A 269 41.89 1.13 11.86
N GLY A 270 42.85 0.29 11.59
CA GLY A 270 43.28 -0.76 12.50
C GLY A 270 43.64 -0.23 13.89
N ILE A 271 43.56 -1.10 14.88
CA ILE A 271 44.01 -0.78 16.24
C ILE A 271 45.52 -0.66 16.22
N ILE A 272 46.05 0.47 16.67
CA ILE A 272 47.49 0.68 16.79
C ILE A 272 47.93 0.08 18.12
N THR A 273 48.70 -1.01 18.05
CA THR A 273 49.34 -1.62 19.22
C THR A 273 50.82 -1.31 19.25
N SER A 274 51.36 -1.00 20.41
CA SER A 274 52.79 -0.79 20.63
C SER A 274 53.31 -1.85 21.58
N GLU A 275 54.46 -2.45 21.23
CA GLU A 275 55.16 -3.37 22.12
C GLU A 275 56.08 -2.65 23.13
N ASP A 276 56.23 -1.30 23.02
CA ASP A 276 57.05 -0.50 23.92
C ASP A 276 56.21 0.38 24.86
N ASP A 277 56.65 0.49 26.11
CA ASP A 277 55.99 1.22 27.19
C ASP A 277 55.85 2.72 26.89
N GLY A 278 54.79 3.10 26.16
CA GLY A 278 54.15 4.42 26.27
C GLY A 278 54.90 5.68 25.84
N ALA A 279 56.20 5.62 25.55
CA ALA A 279 56.98 6.84 25.28
C ALA A 279 56.66 7.47 23.90
N ALA A 280 56.23 6.69 22.93
CA ALA A 280 55.89 7.19 21.60
C ALA A 280 54.45 7.71 21.49
N LEU A 281 53.53 7.30 22.38
CA LEU A 281 52.18 7.86 22.49
C LEU A 281 52.19 9.36 22.92
N ALA A 282 53.23 9.78 23.62
CA ALA A 282 53.39 11.17 24.05
C ALA A 282 53.70 12.13 22.88
N GLN A 283 54.27 11.62 21.76
CA GLN A 283 54.55 12.42 20.55
C GLN A 283 53.34 12.63 19.64
N MET A 284 52.26 11.87 19.83
CA MET A 284 51.02 11.97 19.07
C MET A 284 49.94 12.80 19.80
N GLN A 285 50.24 13.34 20.95
CA GLN A 285 49.29 14.18 21.72
C GLN A 285 49.34 15.61 21.20
N ASP A 286 48.15 16.16 20.88
CA ASP A 286 47.96 17.59 20.67
C ASP A 286 48.31 18.32 21.96
N PRO A 287 49.25 19.28 21.96
CA PRO A 287 49.65 20.02 23.15
C PRO A 287 48.53 20.75 23.86
N GLN A 288 47.38 20.96 23.19
CA GLN A 288 46.25 21.69 23.74
C GLN A 288 45.12 20.77 24.29
N LYS A 289 45.18 19.47 24.10
CA LYS A 289 44.19 18.50 24.60
C LYS A 289 44.88 17.40 25.41
N LYS A 290 44.94 17.56 26.71
CA LYS A 290 45.43 16.52 27.62
C LYS A 290 44.50 15.31 27.63
N GLY A 291 44.96 14.15 27.17
CA GLY A 291 44.39 12.90 27.61
C GLY A 291 44.09 11.77 26.61
N GLN A 292 43.99 11.97 25.30
CA GLN A 292 43.85 10.86 24.35
C GLN A 292 44.49 11.23 22.99
N PRO A 293 45.24 10.31 22.35
CA PRO A 293 45.73 10.52 21.00
C PRO A 293 44.53 10.51 20.04
N GLN A 294 44.33 11.57 19.29
CA GLN A 294 43.32 11.67 18.25
C GLN A 294 43.99 11.50 16.89
N ILE A 295 43.68 10.42 16.21
CA ILE A 295 44.05 10.22 14.80
C ILE A 295 42.78 10.58 13.99
N SER A 296 42.96 11.54 13.07
CA SER A 296 41.86 11.87 12.15
C SER A 296 41.64 10.71 11.18
N ALA A 297 40.45 10.09 11.25
CA ALA A 297 40.04 8.97 10.42
C ALA A 297 39.30 9.48 9.18
N GLU A 298 40.05 9.91 8.17
CA GLU A 298 39.44 10.18 6.85
C GLU A 298 39.49 8.90 5.99
N PRO A 299 38.43 8.51 5.34
CA PRO A 299 38.39 7.33 4.46
C PRO A 299 39.48 7.44 3.38
N GLY A 300 40.35 6.41 3.30
CA GLY A 300 41.42 6.34 2.32
C GLY A 300 42.76 6.95 2.75
N THR A 301 42.90 7.45 3.95
CA THR A 301 44.17 7.92 4.51
C THR A 301 44.81 6.85 5.39
N PHE A 302 46.07 6.48 5.08
CA PHE A 302 46.88 5.61 5.94
C PHE A 302 47.84 6.47 6.74
N PRO A 303 47.71 6.59 8.05
CA PRO A 303 48.69 7.33 8.87
C PRO A 303 50.03 6.58 8.85
N VAL A 304 51.10 7.32 8.69
CA VAL A 304 52.44 6.78 8.84
C VAL A 304 52.71 6.56 10.34
N LEU A 305 52.93 5.32 10.73
CA LEU A 305 53.17 4.94 12.11
C LEU A 305 54.68 5.10 12.46
N PRO A 306 54.97 5.56 13.68
CA PRO A 306 56.34 5.52 14.19
C PRO A 306 56.87 4.08 14.29
N SER A 307 58.21 3.95 14.33
CA SER A 307 58.87 2.65 14.49
C SER A 307 58.40 1.97 15.80
N GLY A 308 58.01 0.71 15.73
CA GLY A 308 57.52 -0.09 16.86
C GLY A 308 55.98 -0.25 16.94
N TYR A 309 55.20 0.39 16.05
CA TYR A 309 53.78 0.23 16.01
C TYR A 309 53.33 -0.69 14.88
N LYS A 310 52.29 -1.48 15.16
CA LYS A 310 51.65 -2.36 14.17
C LYS A 310 50.15 -2.03 14.09
N ILE A 311 49.57 -2.16 12.91
CA ILE A 311 48.12 -2.10 12.71
C ILE A 311 47.61 -3.53 12.71
N GLU A 312 46.75 -3.85 13.64
CA GLU A 312 45.95 -5.10 13.64
C GLU A 312 44.54 -4.77 13.16
N SER A 313 44.07 -5.47 12.13
CA SER A 313 42.77 -5.35 11.52
C SER A 313 41.74 -6.31 12.15
#